data_8442d7cf57c85c507ee274e990ee5f54
#
_entry.id   8442d7cf57c85c507ee274e990ee5f54
#
_cell.length_a   1.000
_cell.length_b   1.000
_cell.length_c   1.000
_cell.angle_alpha   90.00
_cell.angle_beta   90.00
_cell.angle_gamma   90.00
#
_symmetry.space_group_name_H-M   'P 1'
#
loop_
_entity.id
_entity.type
_entity.pdbx_description
1 polymer ?
#
loop_
_entity_poly.entity_id
_entity_poly.type
_entity_poly.pdbx_seq_one_letter_code
_entity_poly.pdbx_strand_id
1 'polypeptide(L)'
;MILKVFFGGDDLSRKMLSSLFESSFHGLGLSMEFSDPPEHMHGRNDAADILSVLLRRTGAHPSIWVVDGEIHLPGTGPVFGCAAGRCAVTTTCGLPGTAWMNVALHEIGHILGLDHCTGHCLMQPALSREEIERRPFALCEQCLGIARENVQRGPSLKGYLRPVP
;
A
#
# COMPACT_ATOMS: atom_id res chain seq x y z
N MET A 1 -10.15 4.26 11.88
CA MET A 1 -10.40 4.23 10.39
C MET A 1 -10.15 2.81 9.90
N ILE A 2 -11.01 2.27 9.04
CA ILE A 2 -10.88 0.92 8.48
C ILE A 2 -10.25 1.01 7.09
N LEU A 3 -9.14 0.29 6.88
CA LEU A 3 -8.51 0.08 5.57
C LEU A 3 -9.04 -1.23 4.97
N LYS A 4 -9.62 -1.17 3.78
CA LYS A 4 -10.06 -2.36 3.04
C LYS A 4 -8.89 -2.97 2.27
N VAL A 5 -8.68 -4.28 2.45
CA VAL A 5 -7.59 -5.02 1.81
C VAL A 5 -8.18 -6.11 0.93
N PHE A 6 -8.02 -5.99 -0.39
CA PHE A 6 -8.39 -7.04 -1.34
C PHE A 6 -7.18 -7.94 -1.57
N PHE A 7 -7.23 -9.17 -1.08
CA PHE A 7 -6.13 -10.11 -1.15
C PHE A 7 -6.64 -11.55 -1.18
N GLY A 8 -6.33 -12.27 -2.27
CA GLY A 8 -6.68 -13.68 -2.46
C GLY A 8 -5.69 -14.67 -1.83
N GLY A 9 -4.74 -14.21 -1.01
CA GLY A 9 -3.73 -15.05 -0.37
C GLY A 9 -4.24 -15.82 0.85
N ASP A 10 -3.38 -16.68 1.39
CA ASP A 10 -3.67 -17.55 2.53
C ASP A 10 -3.80 -16.78 3.86
N ASP A 11 -4.39 -17.45 4.85
CA ASP A 11 -4.64 -16.86 6.17
C ASP A 11 -3.35 -16.49 6.93
N LEU A 12 -2.25 -17.20 6.71
CA LEU A 12 -0.98 -16.89 7.35
C LEU A 12 -0.44 -15.55 6.84
N SER A 13 -0.45 -15.35 5.52
CA SER A 13 -0.06 -14.09 4.89
C SER A 13 -0.92 -12.93 5.35
N ARG A 14 -2.25 -13.12 5.47
CA ARG A 14 -3.18 -12.11 6.01
C ARG A 14 -2.83 -11.74 7.46
N LYS A 15 -2.58 -12.73 8.33
CA LYS A 15 -2.18 -12.51 9.73
C LYS A 15 -0.84 -11.80 9.85
N MET A 16 0.15 -12.18 9.02
CA MET A 16 1.45 -11.53 9.01
C MET A 16 1.34 -10.07 8.58
N LEU A 17 0.62 -9.77 7.51
CA LEU A 17 0.40 -8.40 7.05
C LEU A 17 -0.32 -7.56 8.11
N SER A 18 -1.35 -8.10 8.78
CA SER A 18 -2.02 -7.42 9.90
C SER A 18 -1.08 -7.09 11.04
N SER A 19 -0.25 -8.04 11.46
CA SER A 19 0.71 -7.84 12.55
C SER A 19 1.75 -6.78 12.22
N LEU A 20 2.28 -6.80 10.99
CA LEU A 20 3.21 -5.78 10.51
C LEU A 20 2.54 -4.41 10.41
N PHE A 21 1.29 -4.36 9.94
CA PHE A 21 0.51 -3.12 9.87
C PHE A 21 0.30 -2.51 11.27
N GLU A 22 -0.15 -3.29 12.23
CA GLU A 22 -0.35 -2.85 13.61
C GLU A 22 0.95 -2.29 14.22
N SER A 23 2.08 -2.97 13.96
CA SER A 23 3.40 -2.51 14.40
C SER A 23 3.84 -1.22 13.71
N SER A 24 3.67 -1.14 12.36
CA SER A 24 4.15 -0.01 11.55
C SER A 24 3.36 1.27 11.80
N PHE A 25 2.06 1.14 12.07
CA PHE A 25 1.09 2.24 12.25
C PHE A 25 0.51 2.29 13.67
N HIS A 26 1.28 1.86 14.66
CA HIS A 26 0.84 1.80 16.04
C HIS A 26 0.32 3.16 16.56
N GLY A 27 -0.74 3.13 17.35
CA GLY A 27 -1.32 4.34 17.97
C GLY A 27 -2.10 5.25 17.03
N LEU A 28 -2.33 4.85 15.75
CA LEU A 28 -3.13 5.63 14.80
C LEU A 28 -4.63 5.30 14.81
N GLY A 29 -5.07 4.29 15.55
CA GLY A 29 -6.47 3.86 15.57
C GLY A 29 -6.96 3.32 14.22
N LEU A 30 -6.08 2.61 13.50
CA LEU A 30 -6.34 1.98 12.22
C LEU A 30 -6.59 0.49 12.39
N SER A 31 -7.42 -0.09 11.51
CA SER A 31 -7.63 -1.54 11.41
C SER A 31 -7.72 -1.96 9.95
N MET A 32 -7.40 -3.22 9.67
CA MET A 32 -7.56 -3.84 8.34
C MET A 32 -8.81 -4.72 8.29
N GLU A 33 -9.49 -4.68 7.15
CA GLU A 33 -10.58 -5.60 6.80
C GLU A 33 -10.23 -6.28 5.49
N PHE A 34 -10.06 -7.60 5.52
CA PHE A 34 -9.71 -8.41 4.34
C PHE A 34 -10.95 -8.87 3.60
N SER A 35 -10.87 -8.83 2.28
CA SER A 35 -11.86 -9.37 1.36
C SER A 35 -11.16 -10.03 0.18
N ASP A 36 -11.81 -11.02 -0.41
CA ASP A 36 -11.31 -11.60 -1.65
C ASP A 36 -11.47 -10.60 -2.81
N PRO A 37 -10.52 -10.60 -3.76
CA PRO A 37 -10.62 -9.77 -4.95
C PRO A 37 -11.88 -10.14 -5.75
N PRO A 38 -12.60 -9.13 -6.30
CA PRO A 38 -13.73 -9.42 -7.17
C PRO A 38 -13.31 -10.17 -8.43
N GLU A 39 -14.11 -11.16 -8.87
CA GLU A 39 -13.79 -12.00 -10.04
C GLU A 39 -13.44 -11.19 -11.32
N HIS A 40 -14.17 -10.11 -11.60
CA HIS A 40 -13.93 -9.28 -12.78
C HIS A 40 -12.64 -8.46 -12.71
N MET A 41 -11.93 -8.51 -11.61
CA MET A 41 -10.63 -7.85 -11.41
C MET A 41 -9.45 -8.78 -11.70
N HIS A 42 -9.67 -10.10 -11.79
CA HIS A 42 -8.63 -11.05 -12.12
C HIS A 42 -8.04 -10.80 -13.51
N GLY A 43 -6.71 -10.92 -13.62
CA GLY A 43 -5.98 -10.71 -14.88
C GLY A 43 -5.76 -9.25 -15.27
N ARG A 44 -6.20 -8.27 -14.47
CA ARG A 44 -5.84 -6.87 -14.67
C ARG A 44 -4.41 -6.64 -14.22
N ASN A 45 -3.65 -5.95 -15.07
CA ASN A 45 -2.24 -5.62 -14.82
C ASN A 45 -1.92 -4.13 -15.01
N ASP A 46 -2.85 -3.32 -15.50
CA ASP A 46 -2.71 -1.86 -15.56
C ASP A 46 -3.05 -1.26 -14.18
N ALA A 47 -2.02 -0.72 -13.51
CA ALA A 47 -2.15 -0.17 -12.18
C ALA A 47 -3.08 1.05 -12.11
N ALA A 48 -3.12 1.89 -13.16
CA ALA A 48 -4.00 3.05 -13.21
C ALA A 48 -5.48 2.62 -13.35
N ASP A 49 -5.75 1.58 -14.16
CA ASP A 49 -7.09 1.01 -14.28
C ASP A 49 -7.55 0.37 -12.96
N ILE A 50 -6.68 -0.42 -12.31
CA ILE A 50 -6.94 -1.01 -11.00
C ILE A 50 -7.31 0.06 -9.97
N LEU A 51 -6.51 1.11 -9.84
CA LEU A 51 -6.76 2.22 -8.92
C LEU A 51 -8.08 2.94 -9.23
N SER A 52 -8.37 3.15 -10.50
CA SER A 52 -9.63 3.75 -10.96
C SER A 52 -10.85 2.90 -10.54
N VAL A 53 -10.76 1.59 -10.66
CA VAL A 53 -11.81 0.66 -10.21
C VAL A 53 -11.97 0.68 -8.69
N LEU A 54 -10.87 0.64 -7.95
CA LEU A 54 -10.88 0.71 -6.48
C LEU A 54 -11.54 2.01 -6.00
N LEU A 55 -11.15 3.16 -6.55
CA LEU A 55 -11.71 4.47 -6.18
C LEU A 55 -13.23 4.53 -6.36
N ARG A 56 -13.75 3.97 -7.47
CA ARG A 56 -15.20 3.91 -7.70
C ARG A 56 -15.92 2.94 -6.76
N ARG A 57 -15.29 1.80 -6.45
CA ARG A 57 -15.91 0.71 -5.69
C ARG A 57 -15.95 0.96 -4.19
N THR A 58 -14.87 1.50 -3.65
CA THR A 58 -14.70 1.67 -2.20
C THR A 58 -15.19 3.01 -1.67
N GLY A 59 -15.48 3.95 -2.56
CA GLY A 59 -16.02 5.26 -2.21
C GLY A 59 -15.08 6.02 -1.28
N ALA A 60 -15.54 6.30 -0.06
CA ALA A 60 -14.76 7.04 0.94
C ALA A 60 -13.74 6.21 1.71
N HIS A 61 -13.78 4.88 1.61
CA HIS A 61 -12.89 4.01 2.38
C HIS A 61 -11.50 3.90 1.74
N PRO A 62 -10.42 4.06 2.51
CA PRO A 62 -9.08 3.75 2.04
C PRO A 62 -8.99 2.26 1.71
N SER A 63 -8.31 1.94 0.62
CA SER A 63 -8.24 0.56 0.16
C SER A 63 -6.94 0.25 -0.56
N ILE A 64 -6.50 -1.00 -0.42
CA ILE A 64 -5.37 -1.55 -1.16
C ILE A 64 -5.75 -2.88 -1.78
N TRP A 65 -5.29 -3.12 -2.99
CA TRP A 65 -5.36 -4.43 -3.61
C TRP A 65 -3.97 -5.03 -3.77
N VAL A 66 -3.81 -6.25 -3.27
CA VAL A 66 -2.62 -7.08 -3.42
C VAL A 66 -2.86 -8.07 -4.55
N VAL A 67 -2.12 -7.93 -5.63
CA VAL A 67 -2.22 -8.71 -6.86
C VAL A 67 -1.12 -9.77 -6.88
N ASP A 68 -1.38 -10.95 -7.40
CA ASP A 68 -0.39 -12.03 -7.55
C ASP A 68 0.36 -12.01 -8.90
N GLY A 69 -0.05 -11.15 -9.85
CA GLY A 69 0.56 -10.94 -11.16
C GLY A 69 1.39 -9.65 -11.24
N GLU A 70 2.23 -9.54 -12.28
CA GLU A 70 2.97 -8.32 -12.57
C GLU A 70 2.00 -7.16 -12.87
N ILE A 71 2.29 -5.99 -12.34
CA ILE A 71 1.52 -4.77 -12.61
C ILE A 71 2.38 -3.74 -13.32
N HIS A 72 1.73 -2.99 -14.23
CA HIS A 72 2.37 -1.97 -15.05
C HIS A 72 1.71 -0.60 -14.83
N LEU A 73 2.53 0.42 -14.79
CA LEU A 73 2.04 1.80 -14.80
C LEU A 73 2.31 2.40 -16.18
N PRO A 74 1.29 2.95 -16.88
CA PRO A 74 1.46 3.57 -18.19
C PRO A 74 2.57 4.62 -18.20
N GLY A 75 3.50 4.50 -19.16
CA GLY A 75 4.64 5.39 -19.30
C GLY A 75 5.82 5.13 -18.34
N THR A 76 5.65 4.26 -17.34
CA THR A 76 6.73 3.89 -16.39
C THR A 76 7.21 2.45 -16.61
N GLY A 77 6.30 1.53 -16.94
CA GLY A 77 6.58 0.10 -17.07
C GLY A 77 6.17 -0.70 -15.83
N PRO A 78 6.85 -1.84 -15.55
CA PRO A 78 6.58 -2.66 -14.38
C PRO A 78 6.83 -1.89 -13.10
N VAL A 79 5.94 -2.06 -12.10
CA VAL A 79 6.06 -1.47 -10.76
C VAL A 79 5.70 -2.50 -9.70
N PHE A 80 6.25 -2.39 -8.50
CA PHE A 80 5.89 -3.23 -7.37
C PHE A 80 4.67 -2.70 -6.61
N GLY A 81 4.41 -1.42 -6.71
CA GLY A 81 3.24 -0.79 -6.12
C GLY A 81 3.06 0.64 -6.59
N CYS A 82 1.87 1.16 -6.39
CA CYS A 82 1.60 2.58 -6.52
C CYS A 82 0.31 2.96 -5.77
N ALA A 83 0.22 4.22 -5.39
CA ALA A 83 -0.94 4.78 -4.72
C ALA A 83 -1.49 6.01 -5.45
N ALA A 84 -2.80 6.19 -5.40
CA ALA A 84 -3.48 7.39 -5.88
C ALA A 84 -4.66 7.72 -4.97
N GLY A 85 -4.66 8.92 -4.41
CA GLY A 85 -5.71 9.36 -3.49
C GLY A 85 -5.79 8.46 -2.26
N ARG A 86 -6.89 7.73 -2.11
CA ARG A 86 -7.12 6.81 -0.99
C ARG A 86 -6.97 5.34 -1.37
N CYS A 87 -6.49 5.05 -2.54
CA CYS A 87 -6.34 3.68 -3.03
C CYS A 87 -4.90 3.38 -3.38
N ALA A 88 -4.50 2.12 -3.22
CA ALA A 88 -3.22 1.61 -3.63
C ALA A 88 -3.36 0.24 -4.30
N VAL A 89 -2.37 -0.12 -5.08
CA VAL A 89 -2.16 -1.47 -5.59
C VAL A 89 -0.72 -1.88 -5.36
N THR A 90 -0.50 -3.14 -5.01
CA THR A 90 0.82 -3.75 -4.90
C THR A 90 0.79 -5.16 -5.47
N THR A 91 1.95 -5.68 -5.85
CA THR A 91 2.07 -7.05 -6.33
C THR A 91 2.92 -7.91 -5.39
N THR A 92 2.62 -9.22 -5.37
CA THR A 92 3.51 -10.23 -4.78
C THR A 92 4.53 -10.73 -5.81
N CYS A 93 4.30 -10.50 -7.11
CA CYS A 93 5.13 -10.99 -8.21
C CYS A 93 6.55 -10.41 -8.12
N GLY A 94 7.55 -11.28 -8.21
CA GLY A 94 8.96 -10.89 -8.16
C GLY A 94 9.48 -10.46 -6.78
N LEU A 95 8.65 -10.46 -5.75
CA LEU A 95 9.01 -10.09 -4.38
C LEU A 95 8.96 -11.32 -3.45
N PRO A 96 10.10 -11.82 -2.95
CA PRO A 96 10.13 -13.00 -2.10
C PRO A 96 9.74 -12.69 -0.65
N GLY A 97 9.28 -13.73 0.03
CA GLY A 97 9.02 -13.68 1.47
C GLY A 97 8.07 -12.53 1.86
N THR A 98 8.54 -11.64 2.73
CA THR A 98 7.77 -10.50 3.24
C THR A 98 8.02 -9.19 2.48
N ALA A 99 8.85 -9.19 1.43
CA ALA A 99 9.19 -7.97 0.69
C ALA A 99 7.96 -7.27 0.10
N TRP A 100 6.98 -8.02 -0.44
CA TRP A 100 5.73 -7.47 -0.93
C TRP A 100 4.91 -6.80 0.18
N MET A 101 4.97 -7.31 1.43
CA MET A 101 4.29 -6.68 2.57
C MET A 101 4.91 -5.31 2.89
N ASN A 102 6.24 -5.20 2.74
CA ASN A 102 6.92 -3.92 2.89
C ASN A 102 6.46 -2.90 1.84
N VAL A 103 6.28 -3.32 0.58
CA VAL A 103 5.69 -2.45 -0.46
C VAL A 103 4.25 -2.09 -0.10
N ALA A 104 3.41 -3.07 0.28
CA ALA A 104 2.03 -2.82 0.66
C ALA A 104 1.91 -1.78 1.79
N LEU A 105 2.72 -1.90 2.84
CA LEU A 105 2.73 -0.95 3.95
C LEU A 105 3.24 0.44 3.54
N HIS A 106 4.22 0.51 2.63
CA HIS A 106 4.68 1.77 2.05
C HIS A 106 3.56 2.48 1.27
N GLU A 107 2.84 1.75 0.42
CA GLU A 107 1.69 2.28 -0.32
C GLU A 107 0.55 2.73 0.62
N ILE A 108 0.33 2.01 1.73
CA ILE A 108 -0.60 2.44 2.78
C ILE A 108 -0.15 3.77 3.41
N GLY A 109 1.15 3.96 3.60
CA GLY A 109 1.69 5.25 4.03
C GLY A 109 1.30 6.39 3.09
N HIS A 110 1.35 6.17 1.77
CA HIS A 110 0.88 7.15 0.78
C HIS A 110 -0.64 7.39 0.86
N ILE A 111 -1.45 6.35 1.10
CA ILE A 111 -2.90 6.51 1.38
C ILE A 111 -3.14 7.41 2.60
N LEU A 112 -2.28 7.32 3.61
CA LEU A 112 -2.33 8.18 4.81
C LEU A 112 -1.75 9.58 4.59
N GLY A 113 -1.37 9.91 3.35
CA GLY A 113 -0.86 11.23 2.96
C GLY A 113 0.62 11.47 3.28
N LEU A 114 1.39 10.41 3.49
CA LEU A 114 2.83 10.51 3.67
C LEU A 114 3.54 10.66 2.34
N ASP A 115 4.53 11.53 2.30
CA ASP A 115 5.51 11.62 1.24
C ASP A 115 6.69 10.67 1.49
N HIS A 116 7.56 10.50 0.47
CA HIS A 116 8.81 9.79 0.66
C HIS A 116 9.66 10.45 1.76
N CYS A 117 10.36 9.62 2.53
CA CYS A 117 11.22 10.03 3.63
C CYS A 117 12.69 9.71 3.31
N THR A 118 13.59 10.62 3.61
CA THR A 118 15.03 10.43 3.41
C THR A 118 15.72 9.73 4.58
N GLY A 119 15.00 9.55 5.70
CA GLY A 119 15.50 8.86 6.89
C GLY A 119 15.34 7.34 6.82
N HIS A 120 15.83 6.64 7.85
CA HIS A 120 15.61 5.20 8.02
C HIS A 120 14.13 4.95 8.42
N CYS A 121 13.29 4.70 7.43
CA CYS A 121 11.83 4.76 7.56
C CYS A 121 11.15 3.85 6.53
N LEU A 122 9.97 3.33 6.86
CA LEU A 122 9.10 2.63 5.91
C LEU A 122 8.83 3.46 4.63
N MET A 123 8.75 4.79 4.75
CA MET A 123 8.51 5.69 3.61
C MET A 123 9.76 6.01 2.79
N GLN A 124 10.90 5.37 3.04
CA GLN A 124 12.08 5.52 2.21
C GLN A 124 11.79 5.00 0.79
N PRO A 125 12.09 5.79 -0.28
CA PRO A 125 11.95 5.28 -1.64
C PRO A 125 12.89 4.11 -1.87
N ALA A 126 12.48 3.14 -2.66
CA ALA A 126 13.30 2.01 -3.07
C ALA A 126 13.25 1.89 -4.59
N LEU A 127 14.42 1.81 -5.22
CA LEU A 127 14.59 1.72 -6.67
C LEU A 127 14.98 0.30 -7.10
N SER A 128 15.19 -0.61 -6.15
CA SER A 128 15.52 -2.00 -6.41
C SER A 128 14.88 -2.92 -5.38
N ARG A 129 14.80 -4.20 -5.73
CA ARG A 129 14.31 -5.24 -4.83
C ARG A 129 15.15 -5.35 -3.55
N GLU A 130 16.47 -5.24 -3.66
CA GLU A 130 17.39 -5.29 -2.52
C GLU A 130 17.15 -4.14 -1.54
N GLU A 131 16.79 -2.97 -2.05
CA GLU A 131 16.42 -1.81 -1.22
C GLU A 131 15.09 -2.03 -0.52
N ILE A 132 14.10 -2.63 -1.19
CA ILE A 132 12.82 -3.01 -0.57
C ILE A 132 13.05 -4.00 0.58
N GLU A 133 13.89 -5.03 0.37
CA GLU A 133 14.18 -6.04 1.39
C GLU A 133 14.90 -5.45 2.63
N ARG A 134 15.67 -4.37 2.46
CA ARG A 134 16.39 -3.68 3.55
C ARG A 134 15.60 -2.57 4.21
N ARG A 135 14.53 -2.10 3.57
CA ARG A 135 13.69 -1.01 4.08
C ARG A 135 13.02 -1.45 5.39
N PRO A 136 13.05 -0.61 6.46
CA PRO A 136 12.40 -0.95 7.72
C PRO A 136 10.87 -1.04 7.56
N PHE A 137 10.23 -1.86 8.38
CA PHE A 137 8.76 -1.92 8.47
C PHE A 137 8.15 -0.82 9.34
N ALA A 138 8.96 0.02 9.97
CA ALA A 138 8.49 1.05 10.88
C ALA A 138 8.54 2.44 10.26
N LEU A 139 7.57 3.28 10.57
CA LEU A 139 7.63 4.71 10.34
C LEU A 139 8.62 5.35 11.33
N CYS A 140 9.39 6.35 10.88
CA CYS A 140 10.11 7.22 11.80
C CYS A 140 9.12 8.13 12.56
N GLU A 141 9.57 8.72 13.67
CA GLU A 141 8.72 9.58 14.51
C GLU A 141 8.05 10.73 13.74
N GLN A 142 8.79 11.35 12.81
CA GLN A 142 8.26 12.42 11.97
C GLN A 142 7.11 11.94 11.08
N CYS A 143 7.30 10.82 10.36
CA CYS A 143 6.25 10.25 9.51
C CYS A 143 5.06 9.78 10.33
N LEU A 144 5.29 9.17 11.49
CA LEU A 144 4.22 8.76 12.40
C LEU A 144 3.41 9.97 12.92
N GLY A 145 4.07 11.08 13.24
CA GLY A 145 3.42 12.33 13.62
C GLY A 145 2.52 12.88 12.52
N ILE A 146 3.05 12.96 11.29
CA ILE A 146 2.28 13.42 10.10
C ILE A 146 1.08 12.50 9.85
N ALA A 147 1.29 11.17 9.88
CA ALA A 147 0.20 10.20 9.68
C ALA A 147 -0.91 10.39 10.74
N ARG A 148 -0.54 10.61 12.00
CA ARG A 148 -1.50 10.87 13.09
C ARG A 148 -2.35 12.10 12.83
N GLU A 149 -1.73 13.20 12.44
CA GLU A 149 -2.48 14.41 12.08
C GLU A 149 -3.41 14.20 10.88
N ASN A 150 -2.95 13.52 9.85
CA ASN A 150 -3.74 13.26 8.66
C ASN A 150 -4.95 12.35 8.96
N VAL A 151 -4.77 11.32 9.79
CA VAL A 151 -5.87 10.44 10.23
C VAL A 151 -6.91 11.22 11.03
N GLN A 152 -6.51 12.14 11.91
CA GLN A 152 -7.41 12.96 12.70
C GLN A 152 -8.20 14.00 11.86
N ARG A 153 -7.56 14.57 10.85
CA ARG A 153 -8.20 15.54 9.94
C ARG A 153 -9.12 14.89 8.89
N GLY A 154 -9.06 13.59 8.75
CA GLY A 154 -9.67 12.84 7.66
C GLY A 154 -8.83 12.85 6.38
N PRO A 155 -9.09 11.90 5.44
CA PRO A 155 -8.25 11.72 4.26
C PRO A 155 -8.26 12.95 3.37
N SER A 156 -7.11 13.62 3.28
CA SER A 156 -6.87 14.67 2.28
C SER A 156 -6.64 14.01 0.93
N LEU A 157 -7.47 14.33 -0.06
CA LEU A 157 -7.36 13.85 -1.44
C LEU A 157 -6.20 14.56 -2.16
N LYS A 158 -4.96 14.34 -1.77
CA LYS A 158 -3.82 14.72 -2.61
C LYS A 158 -3.64 13.62 -3.67
N GLY A 159 -4.24 13.85 -4.85
CA GLY A 159 -4.25 12.87 -5.94
C GLY A 159 -2.96 12.85 -6.74
N TYR A 160 -1.90 12.29 -6.20
CA TYR A 160 -0.66 12.02 -6.96
C TYR A 160 -0.48 10.52 -7.10
N LEU A 161 -0.27 10.05 -8.35
CA LEU A 161 0.27 8.72 -8.61
C LEU A 161 1.72 8.67 -8.12
N ARG A 162 2.04 7.72 -7.25
CA ARG A 162 3.38 7.54 -6.70
C ARG A 162 3.82 6.10 -6.95
N PRO A 163 4.53 5.83 -8.05
CA PRO A 163 5.02 4.48 -8.33
C PRO A 163 6.21 4.12 -7.44
N VAL A 164 6.27 2.85 -7.04
CA VAL A 164 7.48 2.16 -6.60
C VAL A 164 7.89 1.26 -7.76
N PRO A 165 8.99 1.58 -8.44
CA PRO A 165 9.48 0.84 -9.61
C PRO A 165 9.99 -0.55 -9.25
#